data_e55494626609c019162e9e51e139333d
#
_entry.id   e55494626609c019162e9e51e139333d
#
_cell.length_a   1.000
_cell.length_b   1.000
_cell.length_c   1.000
_cell.angle_alpha   90.00
_cell.angle_beta   90.00
_cell.angle_gamma   90.00
#
_symmetry.space_group_name_H-M   'P 1'
#
loop_
_entity.id
_entity.type
_entity.pdbx_description
1 polymer ?
#
loop_
_entity_poly.entity_id
_entity_poly.type
_entity_poly.pdbx_seq_one_letter_code
_entity_poly.pdbx_strand_id
1 'polypeptide(L)'
;MSNVSSKGKSLSAKPGVEHWITRPTADGDIKLFLWQKAMTGGATSAGTRRGTVLFVHGSSMASRPTFDLEVPGRADSSPMDWFAARGFDTWTMDNEGYGLSDKHRNINFNIENGADDLAAATDYITRTTGAKQFLIYGISSGALKAAVFAERHPER
;
A
#
# COMPACT_ATOMS: atom_id res chain seq x y z
N MET A 1 27.68 35.37 13.52
CA MET A 1 27.36 33.93 13.57
C MET A 1 25.84 33.82 13.74
N SER A 2 25.14 33.72 12.64
CA SER A 2 23.68 33.69 12.59
C SER A 2 23.21 32.24 12.57
N ASN A 3 22.52 31.87 13.63
CA ASN A 3 21.98 30.54 13.86
C ASN A 3 20.67 30.41 13.06
N VAL A 4 20.72 29.74 11.91
CA VAL A 4 19.53 29.41 11.12
C VAL A 4 18.90 28.17 11.73
N SER A 5 17.98 28.36 12.67
CA SER A 5 17.13 27.29 13.18
C SER A 5 16.01 27.03 12.19
N SER A 6 16.23 26.07 11.26
CA SER A 6 15.13 25.54 10.46
C SER A 6 14.29 24.60 11.32
N LYS A 7 13.28 25.16 11.99
CA LYS A 7 12.19 24.35 12.55
C LYS A 7 11.43 23.72 11.39
N GLY A 8 11.84 22.51 11.01
CA GLY A 8 11.04 21.65 10.15
C GLY A 8 9.69 21.42 10.83
N LYS A 9 8.59 21.92 10.21
CA LYS A 9 7.24 21.55 10.61
C LYS A 9 7.15 20.03 10.50
N SER A 10 7.03 19.34 11.62
CA SER A 10 6.61 17.94 11.66
C SER A 10 5.24 17.88 10.98
N LEU A 11 5.21 17.29 9.78
CA LEU A 11 3.96 16.96 9.11
C LEU A 11 3.37 15.79 9.90
N SER A 12 2.38 16.08 10.72
CA SER A 12 1.61 15.06 11.45
C SER A 12 0.95 14.15 10.40
N ALA A 13 1.36 12.89 10.35
CA ALA A 13 0.69 11.89 9.53
C ALA A 13 -0.76 11.75 9.97
N LYS A 14 -1.70 11.67 9.01
CA LYS A 14 -3.07 11.31 9.35
C LYS A 14 -3.12 9.84 9.76
N PRO A 15 -4.03 9.45 10.66
CA PRO A 15 -4.30 8.05 10.90
C PRO A 15 -4.62 7.35 9.58
N GLY A 16 -4.09 6.14 9.40
CA GLY A 16 -4.43 5.35 8.24
C GLY A 16 -5.88 4.87 8.28
N VAL A 17 -6.39 4.44 7.14
CA VAL A 17 -7.76 3.94 6.97
C VAL A 17 -7.72 2.47 6.57
N GLU A 18 -8.50 1.66 7.25
CA GLU A 18 -8.69 0.24 6.92
C GLU A 18 -9.72 0.09 5.80
N HIS A 19 -9.42 -0.80 4.87
CA HIS A 19 -10.34 -1.22 3.83
C HIS A 19 -10.35 -2.74 3.74
N TRP A 20 -11.49 -3.27 3.35
CA TRP A 20 -11.68 -4.70 3.15
C TRP A 20 -12.28 -4.95 1.79
N ILE A 21 -11.69 -5.88 1.06
CA ILE A 21 -12.18 -6.30 -0.26
C ILE A 21 -12.43 -7.79 -0.29
N THR A 22 -13.29 -8.20 -1.20
CA THR A 22 -13.55 -9.60 -1.50
C THR A 22 -12.97 -9.94 -2.85
N ARG A 23 -12.16 -10.99 -2.93
CA ARG A 23 -11.68 -11.60 -4.16
C ARG A 23 -12.33 -12.96 -4.35
N PRO A 24 -13.13 -13.16 -5.42
CA PRO A 24 -13.67 -14.48 -5.75
C PRO A 24 -12.54 -15.45 -6.14
N THR A 25 -12.68 -16.71 -5.73
CA THR A 25 -11.80 -17.79 -6.14
C THR A 25 -12.61 -19.04 -6.46
N ALA A 26 -11.99 -20.06 -7.07
CA ALA A 26 -12.64 -21.33 -7.36
C ALA A 26 -13.12 -22.05 -6.07
N ASP A 27 -12.43 -21.81 -4.95
CA ASP A 27 -12.72 -22.42 -3.65
C ASP A 27 -13.58 -21.53 -2.73
N GLY A 28 -14.17 -20.47 -3.28
CA GLY A 28 -14.97 -19.48 -2.55
C GLY A 28 -14.29 -18.12 -2.43
N ASP A 29 -15.00 -17.21 -1.82
CA ASP A 29 -14.56 -15.84 -1.64
C ASP A 29 -13.53 -15.73 -0.52
N ILE A 30 -12.51 -14.88 -0.72
CA ILE A 30 -11.55 -14.50 0.32
C ILE A 30 -11.63 -13.01 0.59
N LYS A 31 -11.41 -12.64 1.85
CA LYS A 31 -11.30 -11.23 2.25
C LYS A 31 -9.84 -10.83 2.33
N LEU A 32 -9.52 -9.71 1.72
CA LEU A 32 -8.18 -9.11 1.76
C LEU A 32 -8.25 -7.78 2.51
N PHE A 33 -7.27 -7.58 3.38
CA PHE A 33 -7.08 -6.35 4.13
C PHE A 33 -6.22 -5.38 3.34
N LEU A 34 -6.66 -4.12 3.24
CA LEU A 34 -5.90 -3.01 2.70
C LEU A 34 -5.79 -1.89 3.74
N TRP A 35 -4.69 -1.18 3.68
CA TRP A 35 -4.43 -0.02 4.52
C TRP A 35 -4.04 1.17 3.66
N GLN A 36 -4.67 2.32 3.90
CA GLN A 36 -4.41 3.56 3.17
C GLN A 36 -3.90 4.65 4.10
N LYS A 37 -2.88 5.38 3.66
CA LYS A 37 -2.53 6.69 4.18
C LYS A 37 -2.62 7.72 3.06
N ALA A 38 -3.66 8.55 3.14
CA ALA A 38 -3.87 9.64 2.19
C ALA A 38 -2.95 10.82 2.51
N MET A 39 -2.68 11.63 1.50
CA MET A 39 -1.92 12.87 1.61
C MET A 39 -2.31 13.70 2.84
N THR A 40 -1.30 14.17 3.58
CA THR A 40 -1.48 15.02 4.75
C THR A 40 -1.24 16.52 4.49
N GLY A 41 -0.87 16.88 3.28
CA GLY A 41 -0.65 18.28 2.89
C GLY A 41 -1.97 19.03 2.75
N GLY A 42 -2.17 20.09 3.53
CA GLY A 42 -3.34 20.97 3.54
C GLY A 42 -3.53 21.85 2.29
N ALA A 43 -3.14 21.39 1.15
CA ALA A 43 -3.44 21.99 -0.14
C ALA A 43 -4.35 21.04 -0.92
N THR A 44 -5.63 21.14 -0.67
CA THR A 44 -6.70 20.69 -1.56
C THR A 44 -6.71 21.51 -2.87
N SER A 45 -5.54 21.79 -3.40
CA SER A 45 -5.41 22.28 -4.75
C SER A 45 -5.37 21.04 -5.64
N ALA A 46 -6.30 20.91 -6.56
CA ALA A 46 -6.40 19.87 -7.57
C ALA A 46 -5.11 19.67 -8.43
N GLY A 47 -4.00 20.27 -8.03
CA GLY A 47 -2.73 20.30 -8.75
C GLY A 47 -1.58 19.54 -8.11
N THR A 48 -1.74 18.88 -6.94
CA THR A 48 -0.60 18.30 -6.21
C THR A 48 -0.67 16.79 -5.94
N ARG A 49 -1.67 16.07 -6.43
CA ARG A 49 -1.69 14.61 -6.33
C ARG A 49 -0.67 14.02 -7.30
N ARG A 50 0.41 13.46 -6.77
CA ARG A 50 1.53 12.95 -7.58
C ARG A 50 1.29 11.53 -8.10
N GLY A 51 0.28 10.84 -7.60
CA GLY A 51 -0.05 9.48 -8.00
C GLY A 51 -0.42 8.60 -6.81
N THR A 52 -0.62 7.32 -7.09
CA THR A 52 -0.92 6.30 -6.10
C THR A 52 0.24 5.31 -6.01
N VAL A 53 0.72 5.05 -4.79
CA VAL A 53 1.76 4.04 -4.51
C VAL A 53 1.11 2.86 -3.81
N LEU A 54 1.32 1.66 -4.33
CA LEU A 54 0.93 0.41 -3.70
C LEU A 54 2.17 -0.36 -3.24
N PHE A 55 2.29 -0.56 -1.94
CA PHE A 55 3.37 -1.32 -1.31
C PHE A 55 2.98 -2.79 -1.18
N VAL A 56 3.89 -3.69 -1.55
CA VAL A 56 3.68 -5.14 -1.60
C VAL A 56 4.71 -5.86 -0.75
N HIS A 57 4.24 -6.51 0.33
CA HIS A 57 5.11 -7.20 1.27
C HIS A 57 5.67 -8.52 0.72
N GLY A 58 6.80 -8.93 1.28
CA GLY A 58 7.44 -10.22 1.02
C GLY A 58 6.81 -11.38 1.79
N SER A 59 7.43 -12.56 1.69
CA SER A 59 7.06 -13.73 2.51
C SER A 59 7.35 -13.50 3.98
N SER A 60 6.60 -14.15 4.86
CA SER A 60 6.76 -14.11 6.33
C SER A 60 6.56 -12.73 6.97
N MET A 61 5.97 -11.79 6.27
CA MET A 61 5.72 -10.42 6.73
C MET A 61 4.27 -10.03 6.47
N ALA A 62 3.78 -9.02 7.20
CA ALA A 62 2.50 -8.37 6.93
C ALA A 62 2.75 -6.92 6.47
N SER A 63 1.75 -6.33 5.83
CA SER A 63 1.86 -5.03 5.18
C SER A 63 2.19 -3.88 6.14
N ARG A 64 1.38 -3.68 7.17
CA ARG A 64 1.56 -2.57 8.12
C ARG A 64 2.89 -2.60 8.87
N PRO A 65 3.32 -3.74 9.46
CA PRO A 65 4.61 -3.80 10.13
C PRO A 65 5.80 -3.53 9.20
N THR A 66 5.62 -3.76 7.89
CA THR A 66 6.68 -3.56 6.90
C THR A 66 6.75 -2.11 6.41
N PHE A 67 5.59 -1.49 6.12
CA PHE A 67 5.54 -0.21 5.41
C PHE A 67 4.97 0.96 6.22
N ASP A 68 4.34 0.68 7.35
CA ASP A 68 3.75 1.68 8.23
C ASP A 68 4.10 1.48 9.71
N LEU A 69 5.35 1.10 9.96
CA LEU A 69 5.86 0.98 11.32
C LEU A 69 6.16 2.36 11.88
N GLU A 70 5.46 2.72 12.95
CA GLU A 70 5.73 3.93 13.71
C GLU A 70 6.67 3.62 14.89
N VAL A 71 7.85 4.25 14.90
CA VAL A 71 8.82 4.09 15.99
C VAL A 71 8.86 5.38 16.81
N PRO A 72 8.56 5.31 18.13
CA PRO A 72 8.64 6.49 18.98
C PRO A 72 9.99 7.21 18.89
N GLY A 73 9.96 8.52 18.67
CA GLY A 73 11.16 9.34 18.53
C GLY A 73 11.83 9.29 17.14
N ARG A 74 11.25 8.55 16.17
CA ARG A 74 11.72 8.50 14.77
C ARG A 74 10.59 8.91 13.82
N ALA A 75 10.62 10.16 13.39
CA ALA A 75 9.56 10.73 12.54
C ALA A 75 9.47 10.07 11.14
N ASP A 76 10.55 9.49 10.64
CA ASP A 76 10.65 8.96 9.27
C ASP A 76 10.70 7.42 9.26
N SER A 77 10.09 6.77 10.25
CA SER A 77 10.09 5.29 10.33
C SER A 77 9.10 4.62 9.38
N SER A 78 8.05 5.33 8.93
CA SER A 78 7.05 4.80 8.01
C SER A 78 7.32 5.25 6.57
N PRO A 79 7.66 4.34 5.64
CA PRO A 79 7.70 4.64 4.22
C PRO A 79 6.38 5.21 3.69
N MET A 80 5.23 4.74 4.16
CA MET A 80 3.92 5.24 3.73
C MET A 80 3.76 6.72 4.12
N ASP A 81 4.13 7.11 5.33
CA ASP A 81 4.09 8.52 5.77
C ASP A 81 5.03 9.38 4.95
N TRP A 82 6.22 8.87 4.64
CA TRP A 82 7.19 9.59 3.84
C TRP A 82 6.65 9.93 2.44
N PHE A 83 6.01 8.98 1.78
CA PHE A 83 5.37 9.19 0.47
C PHE A 83 4.10 10.04 0.57
N ALA A 84 3.25 9.80 1.58
CA ALA A 84 2.04 10.59 1.80
C ALA A 84 2.35 12.07 2.03
N ALA A 85 3.40 12.38 2.80
CA ALA A 85 3.87 13.76 3.02
C ALA A 85 4.36 14.44 1.73
N ARG A 86 4.68 13.67 0.69
CA ARG A 86 5.15 14.15 -0.63
C ARG A 86 4.07 14.16 -1.71
N GLY A 87 2.83 13.96 -1.32
CA GLY A 87 1.69 14.12 -2.23
C GLY A 87 1.25 12.84 -2.93
N PHE A 88 1.70 11.68 -2.46
CA PHE A 88 1.18 10.41 -2.95
C PHE A 88 0.01 9.91 -2.10
N ASP A 89 -0.93 9.24 -2.72
CA ASP A 89 -1.90 8.40 -2.05
C ASP A 89 -1.26 7.02 -1.86
N THR A 90 -1.03 6.62 -0.61
CA THR A 90 -0.26 5.42 -0.31
C THR A 90 -1.16 4.30 0.19
N TRP A 91 -0.96 3.13 -0.36
CA TRP A 91 -1.71 1.92 -0.06
C TRP A 91 -0.75 0.76 0.22
N THR A 92 -1.18 -0.14 1.06
CA THR A 92 -0.57 -1.46 1.20
C THR A 92 -1.66 -2.49 1.46
N MET A 93 -1.35 -3.77 1.27
CA MET A 93 -2.29 -4.87 1.47
C MET A 93 -1.60 -6.05 2.12
N ASP A 94 -2.35 -6.82 2.87
CA ASP A 94 -1.96 -8.18 3.25
C ASP A 94 -2.42 -9.14 2.16
N ASN A 95 -1.50 -9.90 1.57
CA ASN A 95 -1.85 -10.99 0.68
C ASN A 95 -2.64 -12.07 1.42
N GLU A 96 -3.41 -12.88 0.70
CA GLU A 96 -4.03 -14.07 1.25
C GLU A 96 -3.01 -14.92 2.03
N GLY A 97 -3.39 -15.41 3.20
CA GLY A 97 -2.51 -16.15 4.09
C GLY A 97 -1.68 -15.30 5.04
N TYR A 98 -1.67 -13.98 4.90
CA TYR A 98 -0.84 -13.05 5.67
C TYR A 98 -1.65 -12.04 6.47
N GLY A 99 -1.04 -11.50 7.51
CA GLY A 99 -1.55 -10.38 8.30
C GLY A 99 -3.00 -10.54 8.73
N LEU A 100 -3.85 -9.60 8.34
CA LEU A 100 -5.29 -9.59 8.64
C LEU A 100 -6.15 -10.24 7.56
N SER A 101 -5.59 -10.52 6.37
CA SER A 101 -6.31 -11.21 5.28
C SER A 101 -6.67 -12.65 5.64
N ASP A 102 -7.64 -13.21 4.93
CA ASP A 102 -8.09 -14.58 5.12
C ASP A 102 -6.98 -15.63 4.97
N LYS A 103 -7.08 -16.72 5.75
CA LYS A 103 -6.11 -17.82 5.84
C LYS A 103 -6.79 -19.20 5.77
N HIS A 104 -8.06 -19.23 5.37
CA HIS A 104 -8.85 -20.45 5.51
C HIS A 104 -8.65 -21.45 4.37
N ARG A 105 -8.10 -21.01 3.22
CA ARG A 105 -7.86 -21.95 2.12
C ARG A 105 -6.60 -22.77 2.36
N ASN A 106 -6.69 -24.08 2.09
CA ASN A 106 -5.54 -24.98 2.13
C ASN A 106 -4.81 -24.95 0.78
N ILE A 107 -4.13 -23.85 0.49
CA ILE A 107 -3.35 -23.67 -0.74
C ILE A 107 -1.88 -23.43 -0.43
N ASN A 108 -1.02 -23.81 -1.36
CA ASN A 108 0.36 -23.34 -1.37
C ASN A 108 0.40 -21.99 -2.10
N PHE A 109 0.27 -20.90 -1.32
CA PHE A 109 0.26 -19.54 -1.87
C PHE A 109 1.55 -19.25 -2.64
N ASN A 110 1.41 -18.89 -3.90
CA ASN A 110 2.52 -18.64 -4.83
C ASN A 110 2.52 -17.20 -5.35
N ILE A 111 3.42 -16.88 -6.29
CA ILE A 111 3.57 -15.54 -6.84
C ILE A 111 2.34 -15.13 -7.66
N GLU A 112 1.76 -16.04 -8.42
CA GLU A 112 0.55 -15.80 -9.23
C GLU A 112 -0.64 -15.45 -8.35
N ASN A 113 -0.86 -16.16 -7.23
CA ASN A 113 -1.90 -15.81 -6.27
C ASN A 113 -1.72 -14.39 -5.74
N GLY A 114 -0.46 -13.98 -5.49
CA GLY A 114 -0.16 -12.63 -5.05
C GLY A 114 -0.42 -11.58 -6.14
N ALA A 115 -0.19 -11.89 -7.40
CA ALA A 115 -0.54 -11.02 -8.52
C ALA A 115 -2.07 -10.88 -8.67
N ASP A 116 -2.84 -11.96 -8.44
CA ASP A 116 -4.31 -11.92 -8.42
C ASP A 116 -4.84 -11.05 -7.28
N ASP A 117 -4.21 -11.13 -6.09
CA ASP A 117 -4.52 -10.22 -4.97
C ASP A 117 -4.27 -8.76 -5.33
N LEU A 118 -3.14 -8.47 -6.01
CA LEU A 118 -2.81 -7.12 -6.48
C LEU A 118 -3.84 -6.62 -7.50
N ALA A 119 -4.31 -7.47 -8.41
CA ALA A 119 -5.35 -7.12 -9.36
C ALA A 119 -6.64 -6.71 -8.65
N ALA A 120 -7.09 -7.50 -7.66
CA ALA A 120 -8.28 -7.17 -6.86
C ALA A 120 -8.10 -5.86 -6.06
N ALA A 121 -6.91 -5.66 -5.48
CA ALA A 121 -6.60 -4.43 -4.74
C ALA A 121 -6.61 -3.19 -5.65
N THR A 122 -5.95 -3.27 -6.81
CA THR A 122 -5.90 -2.14 -7.76
C THR A 122 -7.27 -1.83 -8.37
N ASP A 123 -8.12 -2.84 -8.62
CA ASP A 123 -9.52 -2.64 -9.02
C ASP A 123 -10.31 -1.86 -7.97
N TYR A 124 -10.15 -2.23 -6.71
CA TYR A 124 -10.80 -1.54 -5.60
C TYR A 124 -10.31 -0.09 -5.47
N ILE A 125 -8.99 0.12 -5.49
CA ILE A 125 -8.39 1.45 -5.38
C ILE A 125 -8.85 2.32 -6.54
N THR A 126 -8.90 1.79 -7.77
CA THR A 126 -9.40 2.50 -8.95
C THR A 126 -10.84 2.95 -8.75
N ARG A 127 -11.74 2.08 -8.28
CA ARG A 127 -13.15 2.44 -8.02
C ARG A 127 -13.30 3.47 -6.91
N THR A 128 -12.43 3.41 -5.89
CA THR A 128 -12.52 4.28 -4.71
C THR A 128 -11.90 5.66 -4.94
N THR A 129 -10.81 5.73 -5.71
CA THR A 129 -10.00 6.95 -5.83
C THR A 129 -9.94 7.54 -7.24
N GLY A 130 -10.35 6.78 -8.25
CA GLY A 130 -10.19 7.13 -9.66
C GLY A 130 -8.76 6.94 -10.20
N ALA A 131 -7.84 6.38 -9.42
CA ALA A 131 -6.48 6.08 -9.88
C ALA A 131 -6.53 5.01 -11.00
N LYS A 132 -5.83 5.28 -12.10
CA LYS A 132 -5.76 4.36 -13.25
C LYS A 132 -4.38 3.71 -13.40
N GLN A 133 -3.36 4.35 -12.86
CA GLN A 133 -1.98 3.88 -12.89
C GLN A 133 -1.41 3.88 -11.47
N PHE A 134 -0.53 2.92 -11.21
CA PHE A 134 0.05 2.68 -9.90
C PHE A 134 1.57 2.64 -9.98
N LEU A 135 2.21 3.26 -8.99
CA LEU A 135 3.60 2.98 -8.67
C LEU A 135 3.60 1.79 -7.69
N ILE A 136 4.15 0.66 -8.09
CA ILE A 136 4.18 -0.52 -7.23
C ILE A 136 5.58 -0.68 -6.65
N TYR A 137 5.65 -0.73 -5.31
CA TYR A 137 6.89 -0.95 -4.58
C TYR A 137 6.82 -2.30 -3.87
N GLY A 138 7.49 -3.29 -4.41
CA GLY A 138 7.55 -4.65 -3.85
C GLY A 138 8.90 -4.96 -3.21
N ILE A 139 8.88 -5.67 -2.08
CA ILE A 139 10.11 -6.20 -1.45
C ILE A 139 10.10 -7.73 -1.46
N SER A 140 11.28 -8.35 -1.64
CA SER A 140 11.42 -9.80 -1.66
C SER A 140 10.45 -10.46 -2.66
N SER A 141 9.68 -11.47 -2.25
CA SER A 141 8.64 -12.07 -3.09
C SER A 141 7.55 -11.08 -3.53
N GLY A 142 7.39 -9.95 -2.83
CA GLY A 142 6.51 -8.86 -3.25
C GLY A 142 6.94 -8.22 -4.56
N ALA A 143 8.25 -8.13 -4.83
CA ALA A 143 8.75 -7.64 -6.11
C ALA A 143 8.40 -8.59 -7.27
N LEU A 144 8.45 -9.90 -7.03
CA LEU A 144 8.04 -10.90 -8.05
C LEU A 144 6.54 -10.85 -8.33
N LYS A 145 5.71 -10.70 -7.29
CA LYS A 145 4.25 -10.49 -7.43
C LYS A 145 3.95 -9.23 -8.25
N ALA A 146 4.66 -8.14 -7.96
CA ALA A 146 4.53 -6.87 -8.68
C ALA A 146 4.93 -7.03 -10.17
N ALA A 147 5.99 -7.77 -10.47
CA ALA A 147 6.43 -8.03 -11.84
C ALA A 147 5.38 -8.81 -12.63
N VAL A 148 4.87 -9.92 -12.06
CA VAL A 148 3.80 -10.72 -12.72
C VAL A 148 2.52 -9.90 -12.88
N PHE A 149 2.17 -9.08 -11.89
CA PHE A 149 1.02 -8.17 -12.02
C PHE A 149 1.21 -7.17 -13.17
N ALA A 150 2.38 -6.53 -13.26
CA ALA A 150 2.67 -5.54 -14.31
C ALA A 150 2.70 -6.18 -15.72
N GLU A 151 3.16 -7.42 -15.84
CA GLU A 151 3.09 -8.18 -17.08
C GLU A 151 1.65 -8.45 -17.54
N ARG A 152 0.77 -8.79 -16.58
CA ARG A 152 -0.65 -9.08 -16.85
C ARG A 152 -1.52 -7.84 -17.05
N HIS A 153 -1.09 -6.70 -16.49
CA HIS A 153 -1.85 -5.44 -16.46
C HIS A 153 -0.97 -4.24 -16.83
N PRO A 154 -0.37 -4.23 -18.04
CA PRO A 154 0.56 -3.18 -18.45
C PRO A 154 -0.08 -1.79 -18.57
N GLU A 155 -1.40 -1.70 -18.56
CA GLU A 155 -2.15 -0.46 -18.60
C GLU A 155 -2.27 0.25 -17.23
N ARG A 156 -1.86 -0.40 -16.13
CA ARG A 156 -2.07 0.08 -14.74
C ARG A 156 -0.89 0.69 -14.03
#